data_613345921471ade0761d3e24b9f09872
#
_entry.id   613345921471ade0761d3e24b9f09872
#
_cell.length_a   1.000
_cell.length_b   1.000
_cell.length_c   1.000
_cell.angle_alpha   90.00
_cell.angle_beta   90.00
_cell.angle_gamma   90.00
#
_symmetry.space_group_name_H-M   'P 1'
#
loop_
_entity.id
_entity.type
_entity.pdbx_description
1 polymer ?
#
loop_
_entity_poly.entity_id
_entity_poly.type
_entity_poly.pdbx_seq_one_letter_code
_entity_poly.pdbx_strand_id
1 'polypeptide(L)'
;NLLREISSHQHNLNQGNWERTLGKSLNEATISLIGGGRVAKNVSKFLLSAGVKKIKVFDILDLSTDPDWRHESISICGFEECLSNSDIVSLHVPMNEENKNMISKKELLVMGKNSYLINVSRGGLINEEDLYEALNSNLIKGAALDVFATEPYEGKLLECKNLIATPHVASSTEYVRDQMERRACENLINLLDE
;
A
#
# COMPACT_ATOMS: atom_id res chain seq x y z
N ASN A 1 7.76 -7.10 -5.72
CA ASN A 1 7.70 -6.78 -7.16
C ASN A 1 8.19 -5.36 -7.45
N LEU A 2 7.62 -4.29 -6.80
CA LEU A 2 7.96 -2.88 -7.06
C LEU A 2 9.45 -2.58 -6.90
N LEU A 3 10.06 -2.88 -5.74
CA LEU A 3 11.49 -2.61 -5.49
C LEU A 3 12.45 -3.29 -6.46
N ARG A 4 12.02 -4.32 -7.16
CA ARG A 4 12.81 -5.10 -8.13
C ARG A 4 12.29 -4.94 -9.56
N GLU A 5 11.29 -4.08 -9.77
CA GLU A 5 10.71 -3.75 -11.08
C GLU A 5 10.35 -4.99 -11.93
N ILE A 6 9.80 -6.05 -11.28
CA ILE A 6 9.58 -7.35 -11.91
C ILE A 6 8.65 -7.24 -13.12
N SER A 7 7.59 -6.43 -13.05
CA SER A 7 6.66 -6.22 -14.17
C SER A 7 7.34 -5.59 -15.38
N SER A 8 8.22 -4.60 -15.16
CA SER A 8 8.99 -3.96 -16.23
C SER A 8 9.99 -4.93 -16.87
N HIS A 9 10.69 -5.73 -16.06
CA HIS A 9 11.59 -6.77 -16.58
C HIS A 9 10.85 -7.83 -17.41
N GLN A 10 9.68 -8.27 -16.94
CA GLN A 10 8.85 -9.20 -17.69
C GLN A 10 8.39 -8.60 -19.02
N HIS A 11 7.96 -7.34 -19.00
CA HIS A 11 7.59 -6.64 -20.23
C HIS A 11 8.76 -6.55 -21.23
N ASN A 12 9.95 -6.15 -20.77
CA ASN A 12 11.14 -6.03 -21.62
C ASN A 12 11.52 -7.39 -22.22
N LEU A 13 11.49 -8.46 -21.43
CA LEU A 13 11.77 -9.81 -21.94
C LEU A 13 10.77 -10.24 -23.02
N ASN A 14 9.49 -9.93 -22.86
CA ASN A 14 8.46 -10.22 -23.86
C ASN A 14 8.68 -9.45 -25.18
N GLN A 15 9.39 -8.31 -25.14
CA GLN A 15 9.79 -7.53 -26.31
C GLN A 15 11.16 -7.97 -26.88
N GLY A 16 11.77 -9.03 -26.34
CA GLY A 16 13.09 -9.48 -26.74
C GLY A 16 14.27 -8.66 -26.19
N ASN A 17 14.02 -7.74 -25.27
CA ASN A 17 15.04 -6.89 -24.66
C ASN A 17 15.63 -7.56 -23.41
N TRP A 18 16.96 -7.73 -23.38
CA TRP A 18 17.70 -8.27 -22.24
C TRP A 18 18.35 -7.15 -21.45
N GLU A 19 17.55 -6.42 -20.65
CA GLU A 19 18.02 -5.32 -19.83
C GLU A 19 18.04 -5.71 -18.35
N ARG A 20 19.06 -5.25 -17.62
CA ARG A 20 19.19 -5.47 -16.17
C ARG A 20 19.23 -4.13 -15.46
N THR A 21 18.31 -3.91 -14.54
CA THR A 21 18.33 -2.75 -13.64
C THR A 21 18.65 -3.21 -12.22
N LEU A 22 19.25 -2.31 -11.44
CA LEU A 22 19.49 -2.54 -10.02
C LEU A 22 18.23 -2.11 -9.26
N GLY A 23 17.63 -3.07 -8.54
CA GLY A 23 16.57 -2.79 -7.59
C GLY A 23 17.10 -2.55 -6.18
N LYS A 24 16.21 -2.23 -5.26
CA LYS A 24 16.50 -2.08 -3.83
C LYS A 24 16.10 -3.33 -3.06
N SER A 25 16.90 -3.70 -2.06
CA SER A 25 16.57 -4.78 -1.13
C SER A 25 15.52 -4.32 -0.13
N LEU A 26 14.62 -5.22 0.27
CA LEU A 26 13.54 -4.88 1.19
C LEU A 26 14.06 -4.43 2.57
N ASN A 27 15.13 -5.06 3.07
CA ASN A 27 15.74 -4.72 4.36
C ASN A 27 16.45 -3.34 4.39
N GLU A 28 16.72 -2.75 3.22
CA GLU A 28 17.30 -1.41 3.07
C GLU A 28 16.23 -0.33 2.87
N ALA A 29 15.00 -0.75 2.62
CA ALA A 29 13.90 0.16 2.34
C ALA A 29 13.36 0.81 3.63
N THR A 30 13.00 2.08 3.52
CA THR A 30 12.16 2.79 4.50
C THR A 30 10.70 2.63 4.08
N ILE A 31 9.89 2.03 4.95
CA ILE A 31 8.49 1.70 4.65
C ILE A 31 7.57 2.48 5.57
N SER A 32 6.63 3.20 5.00
CA SER A 32 5.61 3.95 5.74
C SER A 32 4.26 3.26 5.65
N LEU A 33 3.62 3.09 6.79
CA LEU A 33 2.29 2.54 6.96
C LEU A 33 1.34 3.68 7.37
N ILE A 34 0.40 4.01 6.52
CA ILE A 34 -0.63 5.02 6.79
C ILE A 34 -1.88 4.31 7.30
N GLY A 35 -2.11 4.44 8.60
CA GLY A 35 -3.06 3.65 9.39
C GLY A 35 -2.35 2.62 10.26
N GLY A 36 -2.59 2.68 11.59
CA GLY A 36 -1.99 1.79 12.61
C GLY A 36 -2.92 0.66 13.04
N GLY A 37 -3.91 0.29 12.23
CA GLY A 37 -4.87 -0.75 12.54
C GLY A 37 -4.35 -2.18 12.40
N ARG A 38 -5.23 -3.14 12.56
CA ARG A 38 -4.91 -4.59 12.57
C ARG A 38 -4.10 -5.07 11.37
N VAL A 39 -4.44 -4.60 10.17
CA VAL A 39 -3.70 -5.00 8.94
C VAL A 39 -2.29 -4.46 8.96
N ALA A 40 -2.11 -3.18 9.27
CA ALA A 40 -0.79 -2.54 9.37
C ALA A 40 0.11 -3.23 10.42
N LYS A 41 -0.45 -3.63 11.57
CA LYS A 41 0.27 -4.41 12.59
C LYS A 41 0.80 -5.74 12.04
N ASN A 42 -0.02 -6.47 11.30
CA ASN A 42 0.41 -7.73 10.69
C ASN A 42 1.48 -7.49 9.61
N VAL A 43 1.32 -6.44 8.81
CA VAL A 43 2.32 -6.04 7.80
C VAL A 43 3.63 -5.65 8.48
N SER A 44 3.60 -4.87 9.57
CA SER A 44 4.81 -4.48 10.31
C SER A 44 5.56 -5.70 10.88
N LYS A 45 4.86 -6.67 11.47
CA LYS A 45 5.44 -7.94 11.95
C LYS A 45 6.12 -8.72 10.82
N PHE A 46 5.47 -8.80 9.67
CA PHE A 46 6.07 -9.43 8.49
C PHE A 46 7.31 -8.68 8.01
N LEU A 47 7.27 -7.36 7.92
CA LEU A 47 8.41 -6.52 7.51
C LEU A 47 9.60 -6.67 8.48
N LEU A 48 9.36 -6.68 9.78
CA LEU A 48 10.38 -6.93 10.78
C LEU A 48 11.02 -8.31 10.63
N SER A 49 10.20 -9.36 10.40
CA SER A 49 10.71 -10.71 10.16
C SER A 49 11.52 -10.83 8.87
N ALA A 50 11.24 -9.98 7.88
CA ALA A 50 12.01 -9.86 6.65
C ALA A 50 13.26 -8.97 6.78
N GLY A 51 13.57 -8.49 7.99
CA GLY A 51 14.77 -7.71 8.29
C GLY A 51 14.70 -6.23 7.95
N VAL A 52 13.50 -5.67 7.74
CA VAL A 52 13.31 -4.22 7.53
C VAL A 52 13.67 -3.47 8.81
N LYS A 53 14.52 -2.44 8.68
CA LYS A 53 15.07 -1.69 9.81
C LYS A 53 14.46 -0.30 10.00
N LYS A 54 13.64 0.15 9.06
CA LYS A 54 13.03 1.49 9.08
C LYS A 54 11.56 1.39 8.67
N ILE A 55 10.68 1.35 9.65
CA ILE A 55 9.23 1.41 9.48
C ILE A 55 8.74 2.69 10.12
N LYS A 56 7.99 3.49 9.38
CA LYS A 56 7.27 4.65 9.90
C LYS A 56 5.79 4.30 9.96
N VAL A 57 5.10 4.78 10.95
CA VAL A 57 3.66 4.60 11.05
C VAL A 57 2.97 5.90 11.44
N PHE A 58 1.85 6.17 10.80
CA PHE A 58 0.95 7.26 11.10
C PHE A 58 -0.46 6.72 11.33
N ASP A 59 -1.12 7.24 12.35
CA ASP A 59 -2.56 7.11 12.55
C ASP A 59 -3.11 8.40 13.17
N ILE A 60 -4.42 8.64 13.02
CA ILE A 60 -5.13 9.73 13.71
C ILE A 60 -5.28 9.44 15.21
N LEU A 61 -5.21 8.17 15.60
CA LEU A 61 -5.21 7.72 16.99
C LEU A 61 -3.79 7.72 17.54
N ASP A 62 -3.67 7.94 18.84
CA ASP A 62 -2.38 7.84 19.52
C ASP A 62 -1.94 6.37 19.62
N LEU A 63 -0.87 6.05 18.91
CA LEU A 63 -0.27 4.72 18.89
C LEU A 63 0.80 4.51 19.98
N SER A 64 1.17 5.52 20.74
CA SER A 64 2.31 5.50 21.68
C SER A 64 2.15 4.48 22.81
N THR A 65 0.94 4.18 23.19
CA THR A 65 0.60 3.20 24.24
C THR A 65 0.44 1.77 23.73
N ASP A 66 0.31 1.60 22.41
CA ASP A 66 0.06 0.30 21.79
C ASP A 66 1.36 -0.52 21.69
N PRO A 67 1.44 -1.70 22.34
CA PRO A 67 2.67 -2.52 22.40
C PRO A 67 3.11 -3.04 21.02
N ASP A 68 2.19 -3.20 20.06
CA ASP A 68 2.55 -3.67 18.71
C ASP A 68 3.43 -2.67 17.95
N TRP A 69 3.45 -1.39 18.37
CA TRP A 69 4.27 -0.33 17.75
C TRP A 69 5.57 -0.04 18.51
N ARG A 70 5.87 -0.79 19.57
CA ARG A 70 7.08 -0.62 20.39
C ARG A 70 8.21 -1.53 19.87
N HIS A 71 8.95 -1.03 18.88
CA HIS A 71 10.13 -1.72 18.34
C HIS A 71 11.15 -0.69 17.87
N GLU A 72 12.44 -0.97 18.03
CA GLU A 72 13.54 -0.04 17.66
C GLU A 72 13.55 0.37 16.16
N SER A 73 13.02 -0.50 15.30
CA SER A 73 12.90 -0.26 13.86
C SER A 73 11.61 0.48 13.47
N ILE A 74 10.74 0.83 14.43
CA ILE A 74 9.45 1.48 14.17
C ILE A 74 9.47 2.89 14.77
N SER A 75 9.06 3.87 13.97
CA SER A 75 8.87 5.26 14.40
C SER A 75 7.43 5.70 14.15
N ILE A 76 6.76 6.16 15.19
CA ILE A 76 5.45 6.83 15.07
C ILE A 76 5.73 8.28 14.69
N CYS A 77 5.15 8.76 13.60
CA CYS A 77 5.43 10.10 13.07
C CYS A 77 4.19 10.75 12.45
N GLY A 78 4.31 12.04 12.12
CA GLY A 78 3.24 12.78 11.45
C GLY A 78 3.01 12.29 10.01
N PHE A 79 1.85 12.60 9.45
CA PHE A 79 1.46 12.17 8.11
C PHE A 79 2.49 12.57 7.03
N GLU A 80 2.86 13.85 6.99
CA GLU A 80 3.82 14.37 5.99
C GLU A 80 5.22 13.75 6.17
N GLU A 81 5.64 13.50 7.41
CA GLU A 81 6.90 12.82 7.71
C GLU A 81 6.88 11.36 7.25
N CYS A 82 5.74 10.68 7.34
CA CYS A 82 5.56 9.34 6.80
C CYS A 82 5.63 9.31 5.26
N LEU A 83 5.16 10.36 4.58
CA LEU A 83 5.28 10.45 3.12
C LEU A 83 6.70 10.75 2.67
N SER A 84 7.38 11.65 3.38
CA SER A 84 8.73 12.10 3.01
C SER A 84 9.79 11.04 3.31
N ASN A 85 10.81 10.95 2.43
CA ASN A 85 11.96 10.04 2.61
C ASN A 85 11.56 8.57 2.86
N SER A 86 10.49 8.11 2.22
CA SER A 86 10.03 6.73 2.27
C SER A 86 10.13 6.09 0.90
N ASP A 87 10.68 4.88 0.85
CA ASP A 87 10.77 4.13 -0.40
C ASP A 87 9.41 3.53 -0.77
N ILE A 88 8.62 3.17 0.24
CA ILE A 88 7.26 2.63 0.06
C ILE A 88 6.33 3.34 1.03
N VAL A 89 5.22 3.83 0.53
CA VAL A 89 4.06 4.30 1.33
C VAL A 89 2.91 3.35 1.07
N SER A 90 2.38 2.73 2.13
CA SER A 90 1.28 1.77 2.05
C SER A 90 0.08 2.24 2.87
N LEU A 91 -1.10 2.26 2.25
CA LEU A 91 -2.34 2.74 2.86
C LEU A 91 -3.09 1.59 3.54
N HIS A 92 -3.47 1.79 4.81
CA HIS A 92 -4.17 0.82 5.67
C HIS A 92 -5.31 1.45 6.46
N VAL A 93 -5.92 2.50 5.90
CA VAL A 93 -7.05 3.23 6.50
C VAL A 93 -8.37 2.89 5.80
N PRO A 94 -9.51 2.93 6.49
CA PRO A 94 -10.81 2.91 5.84
C PRO A 94 -11.01 4.20 5.04
N MET A 95 -11.83 4.18 4.00
CA MET A 95 -12.23 5.39 3.27
C MET A 95 -13.48 5.99 3.91
N ASN A 96 -13.46 7.30 4.10
CA ASN A 96 -14.59 8.14 4.50
C ASN A 96 -14.51 9.51 3.80
N GLU A 97 -15.47 10.39 4.01
CA GLU A 97 -15.48 11.71 3.36
C GLU A 97 -14.31 12.62 3.77
N GLU A 98 -13.74 12.43 4.97
CA GLU A 98 -12.64 13.26 5.48
C GLU A 98 -11.29 12.90 4.86
N ASN A 99 -11.10 11.63 4.48
CA ASN A 99 -9.85 11.13 3.90
C ASN A 99 -9.96 10.78 2.40
N LYS A 100 -11.08 11.14 1.77
CA LYS A 100 -11.22 11.04 0.33
C LYS A 100 -10.13 11.84 -0.39
N ASN A 101 -9.45 11.21 -1.33
CA ASN A 101 -8.32 11.81 -2.05
C ASN A 101 -7.19 12.30 -1.11
N MET A 102 -6.99 11.65 0.05
CA MET A 102 -5.93 12.00 0.99
C MET A 102 -4.53 11.92 0.38
N ILE A 103 -4.38 11.14 -0.69
CA ILE A 103 -3.20 11.14 -1.55
C ILE A 103 -3.57 11.80 -2.86
N SER A 104 -3.16 13.04 -3.00
CA SER A 104 -3.34 13.89 -4.16
C SER A 104 -1.98 14.35 -4.69
N LYS A 105 -1.96 15.24 -5.67
CA LYS A 105 -0.71 15.78 -6.26
C LYS A 105 0.26 16.32 -5.22
N LYS A 106 -0.25 16.97 -4.16
CA LYS A 106 0.59 17.51 -3.07
C LYS A 106 1.34 16.40 -2.34
N GLU A 107 0.64 15.34 -1.95
CA GLU A 107 1.21 14.21 -1.22
C GLU A 107 2.20 13.41 -2.10
N LEU A 108 1.86 13.24 -3.39
CA LEU A 108 2.74 12.59 -4.37
C LEU A 108 4.04 13.38 -4.59
N LEU A 109 3.99 14.72 -4.55
CA LEU A 109 5.18 15.58 -4.58
C LEU A 109 6.08 15.38 -3.35
N VAL A 110 5.48 15.26 -2.16
CA VAL A 110 6.21 15.00 -0.90
C VAL A 110 6.87 13.63 -0.93
N MET A 111 6.22 12.62 -1.47
CA MET A 111 6.77 11.27 -1.63
C MET A 111 8.02 11.26 -2.53
N GLY A 112 7.97 11.95 -3.67
CA GLY A 112 9.10 12.14 -4.57
C GLY A 112 9.46 10.93 -5.45
N LYS A 113 10.36 11.18 -6.40
CA LYS A 113 10.65 10.32 -7.57
C LYS A 113 11.18 8.91 -7.33
N ASN A 114 11.60 8.60 -6.11
CA ASN A 114 12.16 7.28 -5.77
C ASN A 114 11.18 6.42 -4.96
N SER A 115 9.99 6.94 -4.71
CA SER A 115 8.99 6.29 -3.87
C SER A 115 8.01 5.44 -4.67
N TYR A 116 7.40 4.48 -3.97
CA TYR A 116 6.30 3.67 -4.45
C TYR A 116 5.07 3.86 -3.55
N LEU A 117 3.89 3.88 -4.15
CA LEU A 117 2.61 3.94 -3.45
C LEU A 117 1.90 2.59 -3.53
N ILE A 118 1.39 2.09 -2.40
CA ILE A 118 0.61 0.84 -2.33
C ILE A 118 -0.76 1.15 -1.72
N ASN A 119 -1.82 0.73 -2.39
CA ASN A 119 -3.17 0.74 -1.84
C ASN A 119 -3.86 -0.61 -2.04
N VAL A 120 -4.04 -1.32 -0.93
CA VAL A 120 -4.80 -2.57 -0.83
C VAL A 120 -5.93 -2.43 0.21
N SER A 121 -6.30 -1.19 0.55
CA SER A 121 -7.30 -0.91 1.57
C SER A 121 -8.66 -0.55 0.96
N ARG A 122 -8.81 0.67 0.43
CA ARG A 122 -10.06 1.12 -0.20
C ARG A 122 -9.77 2.06 -1.37
N GLY A 123 -10.61 1.98 -2.41
CA GLY A 123 -10.67 2.98 -3.46
C GLY A 123 -11.10 4.35 -2.93
N GLY A 124 -10.82 5.43 -3.68
CA GLY A 124 -11.15 6.80 -3.30
C GLY A 124 -10.20 7.46 -2.30
N LEU A 125 -9.23 6.74 -1.70
CA LEU A 125 -8.16 7.33 -0.88
C LEU A 125 -7.12 8.09 -1.71
N ILE A 126 -6.97 7.70 -2.95
CA ILE A 126 -6.03 8.30 -3.90
C ILE A 126 -6.83 9.05 -4.96
N ASN A 127 -6.41 10.27 -5.31
CA ASN A 127 -6.87 10.94 -6.51
C ASN A 127 -6.24 10.22 -7.72
N GLU A 128 -7.04 9.48 -8.48
CA GLU A 128 -6.56 8.61 -9.55
C GLU A 128 -6.03 9.42 -10.76
N GLU A 129 -6.56 10.61 -11.03
CA GLU A 129 -6.05 11.48 -12.09
C GLU A 129 -4.67 12.05 -11.71
N ASP A 130 -4.51 12.54 -10.47
CA ASP A 130 -3.22 13.00 -9.95
C ASP A 130 -2.17 11.86 -9.96
N LEU A 131 -2.59 10.64 -9.62
CA LEU A 131 -1.71 9.47 -9.66
C LEU A 131 -1.30 9.14 -11.10
N TYR A 132 -2.24 9.21 -12.05
CA TYR A 132 -1.94 9.01 -13.47
C TYR A 132 -0.88 10.00 -13.98
N GLU A 133 -1.07 11.30 -13.67
CA GLU A 133 -0.08 12.32 -14.00
C GLU A 133 1.28 12.05 -13.34
N ALA A 134 1.29 11.67 -12.07
CA ALA A 134 2.50 11.41 -11.30
C ALA A 134 3.29 10.20 -11.84
N LEU A 135 2.61 9.15 -12.25
CA LEU A 135 3.24 7.96 -12.84
C LEU A 135 3.84 8.26 -14.22
N ASN A 136 3.11 8.98 -15.07
CA ASN A 136 3.59 9.32 -16.41
C ASN A 136 4.72 10.35 -16.41
N SER A 137 4.73 11.27 -15.44
CA SER A 137 5.81 12.25 -15.29
C SER A 137 7.00 11.74 -14.45
N ASN A 138 6.94 10.49 -13.96
CA ASN A 138 7.91 9.91 -13.02
C ASN A 138 8.09 10.77 -11.74
N LEU A 139 7.01 11.42 -11.28
CA LEU A 139 6.97 12.13 -10.01
C LEU A 139 7.15 11.16 -8.83
N ILE A 140 6.57 9.96 -8.94
CA ILE A 140 6.87 8.78 -8.12
C ILE A 140 7.35 7.65 -9.02
N LYS A 141 8.05 6.69 -8.45
CA LYS A 141 8.67 5.60 -9.23
C LYS A 141 7.66 4.58 -9.74
N GLY A 142 6.59 4.33 -8.97
CA GLY A 142 5.53 3.40 -9.35
C GLY A 142 4.48 3.24 -8.27
N ALA A 143 3.44 2.47 -8.59
CA ALA A 143 2.38 2.16 -7.65
C ALA A 143 1.89 0.71 -7.76
N ALA A 144 1.24 0.21 -6.70
CA ALA A 144 0.48 -1.04 -6.71
C ALA A 144 -0.90 -0.80 -6.11
N LEU A 145 -1.94 -1.07 -6.88
CA LEU A 145 -3.32 -0.86 -6.49
C LEU A 145 -4.12 -2.16 -6.64
N ASP A 146 -4.82 -2.55 -5.59
CA ASP A 146 -5.80 -3.65 -5.63
C ASP A 146 -7.24 -3.13 -5.60
N VAL A 147 -7.42 -1.82 -5.36
CA VAL A 147 -8.71 -1.15 -5.16
C VAL A 147 -8.78 0.17 -5.91
N PHE A 148 -9.95 0.53 -6.40
CA PHE A 148 -10.21 1.71 -7.20
C PHE A 148 -11.47 2.45 -6.75
N ALA A 149 -11.58 3.74 -7.08
CA ALA A 149 -12.73 4.57 -6.72
C ALA A 149 -14.04 4.06 -7.34
N THR A 150 -13.94 3.47 -8.52
CA THR A 150 -15.05 2.78 -9.19
C THR A 150 -14.59 1.41 -9.63
N GLU A 151 -15.31 0.37 -9.26
CA GLU A 151 -15.04 -1.03 -9.61
C GLU A 151 -16.25 -1.64 -10.35
N PRO A 152 -16.08 -2.34 -11.47
CA PRO A 152 -14.82 -2.60 -12.19
C PRO A 152 -14.12 -1.34 -12.70
N TYR A 153 -12.76 -1.34 -12.69
CA TYR A 153 -11.98 -0.21 -13.15
C TYR A 153 -11.62 -0.31 -14.63
N GLU A 154 -11.91 0.75 -15.39
CA GLU A 154 -11.64 0.85 -16.84
C GLU A 154 -10.89 2.16 -17.18
N GLY A 155 -10.18 2.75 -16.21
CA GLY A 155 -9.55 4.04 -16.34
C GLY A 155 -8.12 4.01 -16.88
N LYS A 156 -7.58 5.21 -17.12
CA LYS A 156 -6.27 5.47 -17.73
C LYS A 156 -5.08 4.92 -16.95
N LEU A 157 -5.22 4.68 -15.64
CA LEU A 157 -4.12 4.13 -14.83
C LEU A 157 -3.60 2.79 -15.39
N LEU A 158 -4.46 1.99 -16.04
CA LEU A 158 -4.05 0.71 -16.65
C LEU A 158 -3.06 0.88 -17.82
N GLU A 159 -2.90 2.09 -18.35
CA GLU A 159 -1.91 2.41 -19.39
C GLU A 159 -0.51 2.64 -18.81
N CYS A 160 -0.40 2.88 -17.50
CA CYS A 160 0.87 3.18 -16.84
C CYS A 160 1.73 1.93 -16.70
N LYS A 161 2.95 1.96 -17.29
CA LYS A 161 3.90 0.83 -17.27
C LYS A 161 4.47 0.53 -15.88
N ASN A 162 4.49 1.54 -15.00
CA ASN A 162 5.00 1.47 -13.63
C ASN A 162 3.88 1.29 -12.59
N LEU A 163 2.70 0.81 -13.02
CA LEU A 163 1.60 0.40 -12.16
C LEU A 163 1.50 -1.12 -12.13
N ILE A 164 1.26 -1.68 -10.94
CA ILE A 164 0.75 -3.03 -10.73
C ILE A 164 -0.70 -2.88 -10.30
N ALA A 165 -1.64 -3.38 -11.10
CA ALA A 165 -3.07 -3.33 -10.81
C ALA A 165 -3.63 -4.75 -10.67
N THR A 166 -4.50 -4.96 -9.68
CA THR A 166 -5.22 -6.22 -9.47
C THR A 166 -6.69 -5.93 -9.16
N PRO A 167 -7.63 -6.85 -9.53
CA PRO A 167 -9.07 -6.58 -9.47
C PRO A 167 -9.65 -6.94 -8.10
N HIS A 168 -9.20 -6.25 -7.04
CA HIS A 168 -9.69 -6.39 -5.66
C HIS A 168 -9.61 -7.84 -5.14
N VAL A 169 -8.42 -8.44 -5.27
CA VAL A 169 -8.16 -9.85 -4.96
C VAL A 169 -7.22 -10.08 -3.78
N ALA A 170 -6.78 -9.04 -3.09
CA ALA A 170 -5.81 -9.16 -1.98
C ALA A 170 -6.24 -10.15 -0.89
N SER A 171 -7.55 -10.30 -0.65
CA SER A 171 -8.11 -11.27 0.28
C SER A 171 -8.68 -12.54 -0.38
N SER A 172 -8.59 -12.69 -1.70
CA SER A 172 -9.28 -13.73 -2.46
C SER A 172 -8.46 -15.02 -2.55
N THR A 173 -8.14 -15.61 -1.39
CA THR A 173 -7.64 -16.98 -1.30
C THR A 173 -8.72 -17.90 -0.73
N GLU A 174 -8.73 -19.19 -1.10
CA GLU A 174 -9.70 -20.16 -0.60
C GLU A 174 -9.75 -20.17 0.93
N TYR A 175 -8.58 -20.22 1.58
CA TYR A 175 -8.48 -20.21 3.03
C TYR A 175 -9.08 -18.94 3.67
N VAL A 176 -8.73 -17.75 3.14
CA VAL A 176 -9.22 -16.48 3.71
C VAL A 176 -10.72 -16.35 3.52
N ARG A 177 -11.25 -16.76 2.35
CA ARG A 177 -12.69 -16.76 2.08
C ARG A 177 -13.45 -17.69 3.04
N ASP A 178 -12.99 -18.93 3.22
CA ASP A 178 -13.58 -19.85 4.20
C ASP A 178 -13.60 -19.24 5.62
N GLN A 179 -12.49 -18.63 6.05
CA GLN A 179 -12.41 -17.99 7.37
C GLN A 179 -13.35 -16.77 7.50
N MET A 180 -13.53 -15.99 6.45
CA MET A 180 -14.45 -14.86 6.46
C MET A 180 -15.90 -15.32 6.58
N GLU A 181 -16.29 -16.35 5.81
CA GLU A 181 -17.64 -16.91 5.83
C GLU A 181 -17.97 -17.55 7.18
N ARG A 182 -17.05 -18.36 7.74
CA ARG A 182 -17.20 -18.94 9.08
C ARG A 182 -17.41 -17.88 10.15
N ARG A 183 -16.56 -16.84 10.17
CA ARG A 183 -16.69 -15.75 11.15
C ARG A 183 -17.99 -14.96 10.99
N ALA A 184 -18.47 -14.77 9.76
CA ALA A 184 -19.74 -14.12 9.53
C ALA A 184 -20.91 -14.95 10.10
N CYS A 185 -20.89 -16.28 9.92
CA CYS A 185 -21.87 -17.20 10.49
C CYS A 185 -21.78 -17.22 12.04
N GLU A 186 -20.58 -17.32 12.60
CA GLU A 186 -20.37 -17.29 14.06
C GLU A 186 -20.90 -15.99 14.68
N ASN A 187 -20.61 -14.84 14.07
CA ASN A 187 -21.11 -13.54 14.55
C ASN A 187 -22.63 -13.47 14.49
N LEU A 188 -23.26 -14.01 13.43
CA LEU A 188 -24.72 -14.05 13.33
C LEU A 188 -25.34 -14.93 14.42
N ILE A 189 -24.77 -16.11 14.67
CA ILE A 189 -25.24 -17.02 15.73
C ILE A 189 -25.16 -16.32 17.08
N ASN A 190 -24.03 -15.71 17.42
CA ASN A 190 -23.85 -14.99 18.68
C ASN A 190 -24.87 -13.86 18.88
N LEU A 191 -25.23 -13.14 17.80
CA LEU A 191 -26.26 -12.08 17.85
C LEU A 191 -27.69 -12.63 18.05
N LEU A 192 -27.94 -13.87 17.66
CA LEU A 192 -29.26 -14.50 17.83
C LEU A 192 -29.42 -15.14 19.22
N ASP A 193 -28.31 -15.41 19.91
CA ASP A 193 -28.28 -15.98 21.26
C ASP A 193 -28.31 -14.92 22.39
N GLU A 194 -28.18 -13.62 22.04
CA GLU A 194 -28.37 -12.44 22.92
C GLU A 194 -29.85 -11.97 22.94
#